data_e1d9fdb8f195f489ee7c22c9a7b8714e
#
_entry.id   e1d9fdb8f195f489ee7c22c9a7b8714e
#
_cell.length_a   1.000
_cell.length_b   1.000
_cell.length_c   1.000
_cell.angle_alpha   90.00
_cell.angle_beta   90.00
_cell.angle_gamma   90.00
#
_symmetry.space_group_name_H-M   'P 1'
#
loop_
_entity.id
_entity.type
_entity.pdbx_description
1 polymer ?
#
loop_
_entity_poly.entity_id
_entity_poly.type
_entity_poly.pdbx_seq_one_letter_code
_entity_poly.pdbx_strand_id
1 'polypeptide(L)'
;VKRQSNQYKNFCLILGESARRDYFHVYGYPVENTPFLDRVNGTVVSGLTSGDIYTVGSLRLMLTRGDPIARTPDYGRTVVGLAKAGGFATYWFSNQGLSGKHDSPVAAIALQSERNVFTKTGDYTVGNTSDFRLLKLLEQALHDGEKRPRFIVLHTMGSHPHVCERVASWSPKTLTDRKHQDVACYSDSIAQTDELIRQVY
;
A
#
# COMPACT_ATOMS: atom_id res chain seq x y z
N VAL A 1 14.92 -20.57 -5.19
CA VAL A 1 13.95 -20.02 -6.17
C VAL A 1 14.76 -19.48 -7.34
N LYS A 2 14.45 -19.94 -8.57
CA LYS A 2 15.09 -19.40 -9.78
C LYS A 2 14.09 -18.51 -10.51
N ARG A 3 14.51 -17.32 -10.90
CA ARG A 3 13.75 -16.43 -11.75
C ARG A 3 13.68 -17.01 -13.18
N GLN A 4 12.49 -17.11 -13.73
CA GLN A 4 12.26 -17.70 -15.07
C GLN A 4 12.26 -16.65 -16.20
N SER A 5 12.13 -15.37 -15.91
CA SER A 5 12.04 -14.32 -16.92
C SER A 5 12.76 -13.05 -16.48
N ASN A 6 13.36 -12.35 -17.45
CA ASN A 6 13.97 -11.03 -17.31
C ASN A 6 13.14 -9.91 -17.90
N GLN A 7 11.85 -10.18 -18.19
CA GLN A 7 10.98 -9.24 -18.89
C GLN A 7 10.73 -7.95 -18.09
N TYR A 8 10.51 -8.08 -16.78
CA TYR A 8 10.26 -6.93 -15.90
C TYR A 8 11.44 -6.71 -14.95
N LYS A 9 11.89 -5.47 -14.86
CA LYS A 9 12.99 -5.05 -13.98
C LYS A 9 12.50 -4.59 -12.61
N ASN A 10 11.28 -4.06 -12.54
CA ASN A 10 10.72 -3.52 -11.31
C ASN A 10 9.37 -4.17 -11.04
N PHE A 11 9.16 -4.57 -9.79
CA PHE A 11 7.87 -5.03 -9.26
C PHE A 11 7.53 -4.12 -8.10
N CYS A 12 6.41 -3.41 -8.22
CA CYS A 12 5.90 -2.53 -7.18
C CYS A 12 4.64 -3.14 -6.57
N LEU A 13 4.67 -3.37 -5.25
CA LEU A 13 3.52 -3.77 -4.47
C LEU A 13 3.03 -2.56 -3.67
N ILE A 14 1.84 -2.05 -4.02
CA ILE A 14 1.21 -0.96 -3.29
C ILE A 14 0.25 -1.57 -2.28
N LEU A 15 0.50 -1.34 -1.00
CA LEU A 15 -0.37 -1.75 0.10
C LEU A 15 -1.27 -0.58 0.46
N GLY A 16 -2.53 -0.67 0.05
CA GLY A 16 -3.59 0.26 0.45
C GLY A 16 -4.00 0.05 1.92
N GLU A 17 -4.68 1.02 2.49
CA GLU A 17 -5.11 1.00 3.89
C GLU A 17 -6.57 1.43 4.01
N SER A 18 -7.34 0.69 4.83
CA SER A 18 -8.72 0.99 5.26
C SER A 18 -9.71 1.32 4.12
N ALA A 19 -9.45 0.85 2.91
CA ALA A 19 -10.29 1.10 1.75
C ALA A 19 -11.18 -0.11 1.46
N ARG A 20 -12.51 0.07 1.51
CA ARG A 20 -13.48 -0.96 1.19
C ARG A 20 -13.70 -1.02 -0.32
N ARG A 21 -13.69 -2.22 -0.88
CA ARG A 21 -13.87 -2.50 -2.31
C ARG A 21 -15.12 -1.83 -2.91
N ASP A 22 -16.23 -1.89 -2.19
CA ASP A 22 -17.53 -1.40 -2.65
C ASP A 22 -17.65 0.15 -2.70
N TYR A 23 -16.58 0.85 -2.33
CA TYR A 23 -16.45 2.30 -2.53
C TYR A 23 -15.50 2.68 -3.70
N PHE A 24 -15.03 1.71 -4.48
CA PHE A 24 -14.23 1.98 -5.68
C PHE A 24 -15.11 1.94 -6.93
N HIS A 25 -15.03 2.95 -7.79
CA HIS A 25 -15.78 2.97 -9.05
C HIS A 25 -15.45 1.75 -9.93
N VAL A 26 -14.20 1.33 -10.01
CA VAL A 26 -13.76 0.14 -10.75
C VAL A 26 -14.45 -1.17 -10.29
N TYR A 27 -15.06 -1.18 -9.11
CA TYR A 27 -15.88 -2.27 -8.59
C TYR A 27 -17.39 -1.97 -8.59
N GLY A 28 -17.82 -0.86 -9.21
CA GLY A 28 -19.22 -0.51 -9.38
C GLY A 28 -19.78 0.52 -8.40
N TYR A 29 -18.94 1.21 -7.64
CA TYR A 29 -19.38 2.36 -6.84
C TYR A 29 -19.89 3.47 -7.77
N PRO A 30 -21.03 4.14 -7.46
CA PRO A 30 -21.63 5.10 -8.39
C PRO A 30 -20.86 6.42 -8.57
N VAL A 31 -19.84 6.67 -7.74
CA VAL A 31 -19.01 7.88 -7.82
C VAL A 31 -17.70 7.56 -8.56
N GLU A 32 -17.40 8.32 -9.61
CA GLU A 32 -16.19 8.14 -10.44
C GLU A 32 -14.91 8.59 -9.69
N ASN A 33 -14.50 7.81 -8.70
CA ASN A 33 -13.33 8.09 -7.86
C ASN A 33 -12.09 7.26 -8.19
N THR A 34 -12.15 6.39 -9.20
CA THR A 34 -11.00 5.58 -9.65
C THR A 34 -10.76 5.68 -11.17
N PRO A 35 -10.66 6.92 -11.74
CA PRO A 35 -10.59 7.11 -13.18
C PRO A 35 -9.33 6.51 -13.84
N PHE A 36 -8.25 6.31 -13.10
CA PHE A 36 -7.07 5.62 -13.62
C PHE A 36 -7.26 4.11 -13.62
N LEU A 37 -7.71 3.51 -12.51
CA LEU A 37 -7.95 2.08 -12.40
C LEU A 37 -9.03 1.58 -13.37
N ASP A 38 -10.00 2.42 -13.71
CA ASP A 38 -11.05 2.09 -14.69
C ASP A 38 -10.50 1.88 -16.12
N ARG A 39 -9.32 2.45 -16.43
CA ARG A 39 -8.77 2.51 -17.80
C ARG A 39 -7.40 1.87 -17.95
N VAL A 40 -6.69 1.63 -16.86
CA VAL A 40 -5.36 1.02 -16.91
C VAL A 40 -5.44 -0.39 -17.49
N ASN A 41 -4.44 -0.78 -18.29
CA ASN A 41 -4.32 -2.13 -18.78
C ASN A 41 -3.91 -3.07 -17.64
N GLY A 42 -4.89 -3.53 -16.88
CA GLY A 42 -4.71 -4.35 -15.69
C GLY A 42 -5.84 -5.34 -15.49
N THR A 43 -5.73 -6.17 -14.46
CA THR A 43 -6.75 -7.15 -14.06
C THR A 43 -7.38 -6.72 -12.74
N VAL A 44 -8.68 -6.54 -12.75
CA VAL A 44 -9.48 -6.33 -11.54
C VAL A 44 -9.84 -7.67 -10.94
N VAL A 45 -9.39 -7.93 -9.71
CA VAL A 45 -9.64 -9.20 -9.01
C VAL A 45 -10.88 -9.09 -8.14
N SER A 46 -11.89 -9.87 -8.46
CA SER A 46 -13.11 -10.04 -7.65
C SER A 46 -12.96 -11.18 -6.66
N GLY A 47 -13.63 -11.08 -5.51
CA GLY A 47 -13.69 -12.17 -4.52
C GLY A 47 -12.45 -12.31 -3.64
N LEU A 48 -11.47 -11.41 -3.72
CA LEU A 48 -10.35 -11.37 -2.78
C LEU A 48 -10.87 -10.92 -1.40
N THR A 49 -10.53 -11.70 -0.38
CA THR A 49 -10.87 -11.41 1.02
C THR A 49 -9.59 -11.14 1.80
N SER A 50 -9.61 -10.08 2.60
CA SER A 50 -8.52 -9.76 3.52
C SER A 50 -8.28 -10.88 4.53
N GLY A 51 -7.04 -11.09 4.93
CA GLY A 51 -6.69 -12.08 5.95
C GLY A 51 -7.26 -11.79 7.33
N ASP A 52 -7.58 -10.52 7.62
CA ASP A 52 -8.19 -10.08 8.87
C ASP A 52 -8.99 -8.78 8.66
N ILE A 53 -9.72 -8.34 9.70
CA ILE A 53 -10.54 -7.12 9.71
C ILE A 53 -9.72 -5.85 10.02
N TYR A 54 -8.46 -5.98 10.41
CA TYR A 54 -7.57 -4.85 10.72
C TYR A 54 -6.17 -5.08 10.13
N THR A 55 -5.42 -4.00 9.94
CA THR A 55 -4.15 -3.94 9.20
C THR A 55 -3.13 -4.98 9.65
N VAL A 56 -2.83 -5.03 10.95
CA VAL A 56 -1.79 -5.93 11.50
C VAL A 56 -2.14 -7.39 11.26
N GLY A 57 -3.37 -7.80 11.54
CA GLY A 57 -3.83 -9.16 11.30
C GLY A 57 -3.78 -9.52 9.82
N SER A 58 -4.32 -8.63 8.97
CA SER A 58 -4.37 -8.83 7.53
C SER A 58 -2.98 -8.93 6.90
N LEU A 59 -2.12 -7.92 7.11
CA LEU A 59 -0.81 -7.87 6.46
C LEU A 59 0.13 -8.99 6.91
N ARG A 60 0.09 -9.39 8.19
CA ARG A 60 0.89 -10.53 8.65
C ARG A 60 0.55 -11.82 7.92
N LEU A 61 -0.74 -12.07 7.68
CA LEU A 61 -1.19 -13.27 6.96
C LEU A 61 -0.97 -13.17 5.45
N MET A 62 -1.15 -11.98 4.86
CA MET A 62 -0.98 -11.78 3.42
C MET A 62 0.49 -11.79 2.98
N LEU A 63 1.39 -11.28 3.82
CA LEU A 63 2.80 -11.06 3.45
C LEU A 63 3.73 -12.15 3.99
N THR A 64 3.20 -13.15 4.68
CA THR A 64 3.96 -14.32 5.14
C THR A 64 3.33 -15.61 4.63
N ARG A 65 4.12 -16.70 4.60
CA ARG A 65 3.59 -18.04 4.40
C ARG A 65 3.12 -18.63 5.73
N GLY A 66 2.18 -17.96 6.38
CA GLY A 66 1.59 -18.42 7.64
C GLY A 66 0.54 -19.51 7.44
N ASP A 67 0.00 -19.97 8.56
CA ASP A 67 -1.17 -20.85 8.58
C ASP A 67 -2.45 -20.00 8.60
N PRO A 68 -3.25 -19.99 7.51
CA PRO A 68 -4.47 -19.19 7.47
C PRO A 68 -5.59 -19.72 8.36
N ILE A 69 -5.58 -21.00 8.73
CA ILE A 69 -6.58 -21.62 9.61
C ILE A 69 -6.27 -21.28 11.06
N ALA A 70 -5.04 -21.53 11.49
CA ALA A 70 -4.56 -21.16 12.82
C ALA A 70 -4.31 -19.65 12.96
N ARG A 71 -4.36 -18.89 11.86
CA ARG A 71 -4.10 -17.43 11.77
C ARG A 71 -2.74 -17.03 12.36
N THR A 72 -1.74 -17.90 12.17
CA THR A 72 -0.37 -17.67 12.66
C THR A 72 0.55 -17.28 11.52
N PRO A 73 1.19 -16.09 11.58
CA PRO A 73 2.15 -15.65 10.56
C PRO A 73 3.48 -16.39 10.71
N ASP A 74 4.18 -16.60 9.60
CA ASP A 74 5.54 -17.13 9.59
C ASP A 74 6.53 -16.05 9.12
N TYR A 75 7.10 -15.32 10.06
CA TYR A 75 8.07 -14.25 9.78
C TYR A 75 9.41 -14.76 9.18
N GLY A 76 9.68 -16.05 9.21
CA GLY A 76 10.82 -16.66 8.52
C GLY A 76 10.57 -16.83 7.01
N ARG A 77 9.32 -16.74 6.57
CA ARG A 77 8.92 -16.94 5.16
C ARG A 77 7.99 -15.81 4.68
N THR A 78 8.60 -14.67 4.42
CA THR A 78 7.90 -13.46 3.97
C THR A 78 8.02 -13.23 2.46
N VAL A 79 7.14 -12.39 1.91
CA VAL A 79 7.22 -11.96 0.51
C VAL A 79 8.55 -11.26 0.22
N VAL A 80 9.07 -10.49 1.18
CA VAL A 80 10.39 -9.84 1.08
C VAL A 80 11.51 -10.87 1.02
N GLY A 81 11.49 -11.87 1.92
CA GLY A 81 12.45 -12.98 1.92
C GLY A 81 12.40 -13.79 0.62
N LEU A 82 11.19 -14.02 0.07
CA LEU A 82 11.01 -14.68 -1.23
C LEU A 82 11.64 -13.87 -2.37
N ALA A 83 11.41 -12.56 -2.41
CA ALA A 83 12.00 -11.68 -3.41
C ALA A 83 13.53 -11.67 -3.34
N LYS A 84 14.12 -11.58 -2.14
CA LYS A 84 15.57 -11.68 -1.92
C LYS A 84 16.13 -13.02 -2.42
N ALA A 85 15.49 -14.13 -2.08
CA ALA A 85 15.85 -15.46 -2.56
C ALA A 85 15.74 -15.59 -4.09
N GLY A 86 14.88 -14.80 -4.72
CA GLY A 86 14.74 -14.66 -6.18
C GLY A 86 15.77 -13.73 -6.82
N GLY A 87 16.70 -13.15 -6.05
CA GLY A 87 17.75 -12.26 -6.56
C GLY A 87 17.32 -10.81 -6.76
N PHE A 88 16.22 -10.38 -6.15
CA PHE A 88 15.76 -8.98 -6.20
C PHE A 88 16.49 -8.12 -5.17
N ALA A 89 16.78 -6.88 -5.54
CA ALA A 89 16.99 -5.81 -4.57
C ALA A 89 15.63 -5.44 -3.96
N THR A 90 15.55 -5.37 -2.64
CA THR A 90 14.27 -5.21 -1.94
C THR A 90 14.19 -3.88 -1.21
N TYR A 91 13.07 -3.19 -1.41
CA TYR A 91 12.78 -1.87 -0.87
C TYR A 91 11.44 -1.87 -0.17
N TRP A 92 11.34 -1.16 0.95
CA TRP A 92 10.09 -0.92 1.63
C TRP A 92 9.99 0.54 2.05
N PHE A 93 9.03 1.25 1.49
CA PHE A 93 8.74 2.64 1.81
C PHE A 93 7.37 2.74 2.45
N SER A 94 7.31 3.21 3.68
CA SER A 94 6.09 3.23 4.49
C SER A 94 5.72 4.64 4.93
N ASN A 95 4.45 4.98 4.75
CA ASN A 95 3.83 6.14 5.37
C ASN A 95 3.11 5.78 6.69
N GLN A 96 3.28 4.55 7.17
CA GLN A 96 2.85 4.08 8.49
C GLN A 96 3.97 4.22 9.52
N GLY A 97 3.69 3.91 10.80
CA GLY A 97 4.67 3.94 11.86
C GLY A 97 5.71 2.82 11.78
N LEU A 98 6.86 3.05 12.41
CA LEU A 98 7.90 2.04 12.59
C LEU A 98 7.70 1.24 13.86
N SER A 99 7.22 1.88 14.93
CA SER A 99 7.12 1.29 16.26
C SER A 99 5.75 1.56 16.88
N GLY A 100 5.32 0.62 17.72
CA GLY A 100 4.00 0.66 18.36
C GLY A 100 3.30 -0.68 18.28
N LYS A 101 2.26 -0.87 19.08
CA LYS A 101 1.48 -2.11 19.12
C LYS A 101 0.88 -2.49 17.76
N HIS A 102 0.53 -1.48 16.98
CA HIS A 102 -0.14 -1.63 15.70
C HIS A 102 0.82 -1.54 14.49
N ASP A 103 2.07 -1.11 14.68
CA ASP A 103 3.05 -0.92 13.60
C ASP A 103 4.14 -1.99 13.62
N SER A 104 4.70 -2.30 14.79
CA SER A 104 5.86 -3.20 14.94
C SER A 104 5.72 -4.57 14.26
N PRO A 105 4.57 -5.24 14.28
CA PRO A 105 4.43 -6.55 13.62
C PRO A 105 4.55 -6.48 12.09
N VAL A 106 4.12 -5.38 11.47
CA VAL A 106 4.27 -5.15 10.02
C VAL A 106 5.68 -4.64 9.72
N ALA A 107 6.21 -3.75 10.57
CA ALA A 107 7.57 -3.27 10.46
C ALA A 107 8.60 -4.42 10.52
N ALA A 108 8.34 -5.48 11.30
CA ALA A 108 9.21 -6.66 11.34
C ALA A 108 9.34 -7.38 9.99
N ILE A 109 8.33 -7.29 9.12
CA ILE A 109 8.41 -7.77 7.73
C ILE A 109 9.18 -6.75 6.87
N ALA A 110 8.86 -5.47 7.02
CA ALA A 110 9.48 -4.38 6.28
C ALA A 110 10.99 -4.30 6.47
N LEU A 111 11.44 -4.48 7.72
CA LEU A 111 12.86 -4.45 8.12
C LEU A 111 13.68 -5.61 7.53
N GLN A 112 13.06 -6.62 6.95
CA GLN A 112 13.75 -7.67 6.19
C GLN A 112 14.21 -7.18 4.81
N SER A 113 13.66 -6.06 4.29
CA SER A 113 14.12 -5.48 3.03
C SER A 113 15.52 -4.86 3.18
N GLU A 114 16.28 -4.82 2.07
CA GLU A 114 17.63 -4.26 2.07
C GLU A 114 17.64 -2.74 2.30
N ARG A 115 16.60 -2.08 1.82
CA ARG A 115 16.40 -0.64 2.02
C ARG A 115 14.97 -0.40 2.49
N ASN A 116 14.84 0.25 3.64
CA ASN A 116 13.54 0.61 4.18
C ASN A 116 13.56 2.05 4.70
N VAL A 117 12.45 2.75 4.48
CA VAL A 117 12.23 4.11 4.96
C VAL A 117 10.81 4.21 5.49
N PHE A 118 10.69 4.66 6.72
CA PHE A 118 9.43 5.01 7.35
C PHE A 118 9.34 6.53 7.46
N THR A 119 8.25 7.12 6.99
CA THR A 119 8.06 8.58 7.09
C THR A 119 7.69 9.01 8.51
N LYS A 120 7.32 8.05 9.37
CA LYS A 120 7.00 8.23 10.79
C LYS A 120 7.92 7.34 11.64
N THR A 121 8.66 7.94 12.55
CA THR A 121 9.60 7.21 13.43
C THR A 121 8.92 6.56 14.62
N GLY A 122 7.75 7.05 15.03
CA GLY A 122 6.91 6.51 16.09
C GLY A 122 5.74 5.67 15.59
N ASP A 123 4.64 5.75 16.31
CA ASP A 123 3.34 5.17 15.98
C ASP A 123 2.72 5.85 14.75
N TYR A 124 1.81 5.17 14.07
CA TYR A 124 1.10 5.68 12.89
C TYR A 124 0.35 7.00 13.13
N THR A 125 0.00 7.30 14.38
CA THR A 125 -0.70 8.54 14.77
C THR A 125 0.21 9.77 14.75
N VAL A 126 1.53 9.60 14.68
CA VAL A 126 2.48 10.70 14.65
C VAL A 126 2.40 11.45 13.32
N GLY A 127 1.65 12.54 13.32
CA GLY A 127 1.49 13.42 12.15
C GLY A 127 0.69 12.82 11.01
N ASN A 128 -0.03 13.68 10.31
CA ASN A 128 -0.83 13.31 9.14
C ASN A 128 -0.05 13.67 7.87
N THR A 129 0.58 12.69 7.23
CA THR A 129 1.46 12.88 6.08
C THR A 129 0.83 12.32 4.81
N SER A 130 1.01 13.03 3.70
CA SER A 130 0.52 12.59 2.39
C SER A 130 1.30 11.38 1.86
N ASP A 131 0.59 10.40 1.29
CA ASP A 131 1.18 9.22 0.65
C ASP A 131 2.02 9.57 -0.59
N PHE A 132 1.80 10.73 -1.22
CA PHE A 132 2.63 11.21 -2.35
C PHE A 132 4.11 11.40 -1.97
N ARG A 133 4.45 11.47 -0.68
CA ARG A 133 5.85 11.47 -0.24
C ARG A 133 6.60 10.18 -0.62
N LEU A 134 5.87 9.08 -0.78
CA LEU A 134 6.44 7.80 -1.20
C LEU A 134 6.97 7.85 -2.64
N LEU A 135 6.43 8.72 -3.49
CA LEU A 135 6.87 8.88 -4.89
C LEU A 135 8.33 9.32 -5.00
N LYS A 136 8.76 10.24 -4.14
CA LYS A 136 10.16 10.67 -4.12
C LYS A 136 11.11 9.53 -3.73
N LEU A 137 10.69 8.68 -2.79
CA LEU A 137 11.48 7.51 -2.37
C LEU A 137 11.51 6.45 -3.49
N LEU A 138 10.39 6.26 -4.19
CA LEU A 138 10.32 5.40 -5.36
C LEU A 138 11.27 5.88 -6.45
N GLU A 139 11.21 7.17 -6.82
CA GLU A 139 12.08 7.78 -7.80
C GLU A 139 13.56 7.58 -7.47
N GLN A 140 13.95 7.82 -6.22
CA GLN A 140 15.30 7.59 -5.74
C GLN A 140 15.73 6.13 -5.89
N ALA A 141 14.84 5.17 -5.57
CA ALA A 141 15.12 3.75 -5.72
C ALA A 141 15.27 3.33 -7.19
N LEU A 142 14.50 3.95 -8.10
CA LEU A 142 14.60 3.65 -9.53
C LEU A 142 15.91 4.14 -10.15
N HIS A 143 16.53 5.18 -9.56
CA HIS A 143 17.75 5.84 -10.07
C HIS A 143 19.00 5.58 -9.20
N ASP A 144 18.97 4.66 -8.25
CA ASP A 144 20.06 4.40 -7.31
C ASP A 144 21.26 3.59 -7.88
N GLY A 145 21.24 3.28 -9.15
CA GLY A 145 22.29 2.51 -9.84
C GLY A 145 22.23 1.00 -9.62
N GLU A 146 21.26 0.47 -8.89
CA GLU A 146 21.05 -0.97 -8.70
C GLU A 146 20.84 -1.69 -10.04
N LYS A 147 21.55 -2.79 -10.26
CA LYS A 147 21.52 -3.59 -11.50
C LYS A 147 20.57 -4.78 -11.42
N ARG A 148 20.30 -5.26 -10.21
CA ARG A 148 19.32 -6.34 -9.98
C ARG A 148 17.90 -5.84 -10.27
N PRO A 149 16.97 -6.73 -10.58
CA PRO A 149 15.55 -6.37 -10.57
C PRO A 149 15.15 -5.93 -9.15
N ARG A 150 14.19 -5.01 -9.09
CA ARG A 150 13.72 -4.44 -7.82
C ARG A 150 12.36 -5.01 -7.43
N PHE A 151 12.20 -5.32 -6.15
CA PHE A 151 10.91 -5.53 -5.51
C PHE A 151 10.70 -4.40 -4.51
N ILE A 152 9.73 -3.54 -4.80
CA ILE A 152 9.47 -2.31 -4.06
C ILE A 152 8.10 -2.41 -3.43
N VAL A 153 8.01 -2.19 -2.12
CA VAL A 153 6.74 -2.09 -1.40
C VAL A 153 6.49 -0.63 -1.04
N LEU A 154 5.33 -0.11 -1.43
CA LEU A 154 4.80 1.19 -1.01
C LEU A 154 3.64 0.95 -0.04
N HIS A 155 3.84 1.25 1.23
CA HIS A 155 2.85 1.06 2.29
C HIS A 155 2.21 2.39 2.66
N THR A 156 0.96 2.58 2.28
CA THR A 156 0.25 3.86 2.37
C THR A 156 -0.49 4.03 3.70
N MET A 157 -0.90 5.26 4.00
CA MET A 157 -1.93 5.59 4.99
C MET A 157 -3.35 5.48 4.40
N GLY A 158 -3.48 5.66 3.08
CA GLY A 158 -4.72 5.49 2.34
C GLY A 158 -5.94 6.14 2.98
N SER A 159 -6.98 5.33 3.21
CA SER A 159 -8.26 5.76 3.78
C SER A 159 -8.37 5.54 5.30
N HIS A 160 -7.24 5.48 6.03
CA HIS A 160 -7.21 5.33 7.50
C HIS A 160 -8.06 6.43 8.18
N PRO A 161 -8.68 6.21 9.36
CA PRO A 161 -9.44 7.22 10.12
C PRO A 161 -8.76 8.59 10.23
N HIS A 162 -9.55 9.64 10.45
CA HIS A 162 -9.20 11.06 10.29
C HIS A 162 -8.91 11.44 8.83
N VAL A 163 -9.57 10.76 7.90
CA VAL A 163 -9.36 10.91 6.46
C VAL A 163 -9.63 12.34 5.96
N CYS A 164 -10.60 13.05 6.54
CA CYS A 164 -10.92 14.44 6.13
C CYS A 164 -9.73 15.39 6.29
N GLU A 165 -8.91 15.21 7.30
CA GLU A 165 -7.70 16.03 7.50
C GLU A 165 -6.68 15.80 6.37
N ARG A 166 -6.51 14.55 5.90
CA ARG A 166 -5.57 14.21 4.83
C ARG A 166 -6.02 14.69 3.47
N VAL A 167 -7.32 14.71 3.22
CA VAL A 167 -7.87 15.15 1.95
C VAL A 167 -8.36 16.59 1.95
N ALA A 168 -8.08 17.37 3.01
CA ALA A 168 -8.51 18.76 3.12
C ALA A 168 -8.08 19.62 1.92
N SER A 169 -6.85 19.42 1.43
CA SER A 169 -6.29 20.11 0.26
C SER A 169 -6.47 19.35 -1.06
N TRP A 170 -7.15 18.19 -1.05
CA TRP A 170 -7.35 17.40 -2.27
C TRP A 170 -8.33 18.07 -3.22
N SER A 171 -8.02 18.05 -4.52
CA SER A 171 -8.87 18.55 -5.59
C SER A 171 -8.61 17.74 -6.86
N PRO A 172 -9.62 17.44 -7.67
CA PRO A 172 -11.03 17.78 -7.46
C PRO A 172 -11.69 16.95 -6.34
N LYS A 173 -12.76 17.47 -5.75
CA LYS A 173 -13.60 16.72 -4.80
C LYS A 173 -14.50 15.76 -5.56
N THR A 174 -14.58 14.51 -5.10
CA THR A 174 -15.43 13.48 -5.72
C THR A 174 -16.92 13.64 -5.36
N LEU A 175 -17.18 14.11 -4.15
CA LEU A 175 -18.53 14.40 -3.64
C LEU A 175 -18.57 15.78 -3.01
N THR A 176 -19.71 16.48 -3.19
CA THR A 176 -19.95 17.80 -2.62
C THR A 176 -21.02 17.79 -1.52
N ASP A 177 -21.51 16.62 -1.14
CA ASP A 177 -22.55 16.48 -0.12
C ASP A 177 -21.99 16.81 1.27
N ARG A 178 -22.44 17.95 1.81
CA ARG A 178 -22.04 18.41 3.15
C ARG A 178 -22.72 17.65 4.29
N LYS A 179 -23.82 16.93 4.01
CA LYS A 179 -24.54 16.16 5.04
C LYS A 179 -23.81 14.87 5.39
N HIS A 180 -22.98 14.36 4.47
CA HIS A 180 -22.23 13.12 4.63
C HIS A 180 -20.74 13.39 4.39
N GLN A 181 -20.20 14.37 5.10
CA GLN A 181 -18.81 14.81 4.91
C GLN A 181 -17.79 13.68 5.07
N ASP A 182 -18.01 12.76 6.01
CA ASP A 182 -17.09 11.63 6.21
C ASP A 182 -17.07 10.69 4.99
N VAL A 183 -18.22 10.45 4.36
CA VAL A 183 -18.31 9.65 3.13
C VAL A 183 -17.65 10.37 1.97
N ALA A 184 -17.83 11.70 1.88
CA ALA A 184 -17.17 12.51 0.86
C ALA A 184 -15.62 12.48 1.01
N CYS A 185 -15.12 12.67 2.22
CA CYS A 185 -13.69 12.56 2.51
C CYS A 185 -13.16 11.16 2.23
N TYR A 186 -13.94 10.13 2.53
CA TYR A 186 -13.56 8.74 2.26
C TYR A 186 -13.47 8.48 0.76
N SER A 187 -14.44 8.94 -0.03
CA SER A 187 -14.38 8.86 -1.49
C SER A 187 -13.19 9.63 -2.07
N ASP A 188 -12.91 10.83 -1.55
CA ASP A 188 -11.74 11.62 -1.94
C ASP A 188 -10.42 10.91 -1.62
N SER A 189 -10.33 10.17 -0.50
CA SER A 189 -9.13 9.42 -0.14
C SER A 189 -8.87 8.24 -1.09
N ILE A 190 -9.93 7.62 -1.60
CA ILE A 190 -9.83 6.59 -2.64
C ILE A 190 -9.36 7.21 -3.96
N ALA A 191 -9.92 8.38 -4.35
CA ALA A 191 -9.44 9.10 -5.53
C ALA A 191 -7.96 9.53 -5.41
N GLN A 192 -7.54 9.92 -4.22
CA GLN A 192 -6.12 10.23 -3.93
C GLN A 192 -5.22 8.99 -4.09
N THR A 193 -5.71 7.82 -3.68
CA THR A 193 -5.01 6.55 -3.87
C THR A 193 -4.93 6.16 -5.34
N ASP A 194 -6.01 6.34 -6.11
CA ASP A 194 -6.03 6.12 -7.58
C ASP A 194 -4.99 6.99 -8.28
N GLU A 195 -4.91 8.27 -7.90
CA GLU A 195 -3.91 9.21 -8.44
C GLU A 195 -2.48 8.82 -8.04
N LEU A 196 -2.26 8.34 -6.81
CA LEU A 196 -0.96 7.81 -6.41
C LEU A 196 -0.55 6.62 -7.30
N ILE A 197 -1.46 5.68 -7.52
CA ILE A 197 -1.22 4.51 -8.39
C ILE A 197 -0.90 4.97 -9.81
N ARG A 198 -1.62 5.97 -10.33
CA ARG A 198 -1.35 6.56 -11.66
C ARG A 198 0.06 7.13 -11.77
N GLN A 199 0.59 7.76 -10.72
CA GLN A 199 1.93 8.33 -10.71
C GLN A 199 3.04 7.28 -10.51
N VAL A 200 2.71 6.13 -9.96
CA VAL A 200 3.63 4.99 -9.84
C VAL A 200 3.75 4.22 -11.16
N TYR A 201 2.67 4.16 -11.92
CA TYR A 201 2.58 3.46 -13.21
C TYR A 201 3.34 4.19 -14.32
#